data_49334562dcf8a3fa2926aba0d5bc9d39
#
_entry.id   49334562dcf8a3fa2926aba0d5bc9d39
#
_cell.length_a   1.000
_cell.length_b   1.000
_cell.length_c   1.000
_cell.angle_alpha   90.00
_cell.angle_beta   90.00
_cell.angle_gamma   90.00
#
_symmetry.space_group_name_H-M   'P 1'
#
loop_
_entity.id
_entity.type
_entity.pdbx_description
1 polymer ?
#
loop_
_entity_poly.entity_id
_entity_poly.type
_entity_poly.pdbx_seq_one_letter_code
_entity_poly.pdbx_strand_id
1 'polypeptide(L)'
;MMDKMSPAERFHAVLMGEKPDRVPINPFILGFAAKIVGMPLGDFYADGNKSFEAQFMCMRLYGYESTPMYGYASCGPWEFGGKIGFPYGEGHSAPYVIEHPVMEIGDIDKLEVPDSDKPVGGYVEAQKVCDRCTQMGMPAIFQGGSVFTAAAVVADTSKFLRWIKTEPKSAHALLDKVSQMYINQIEYFVNRYGPEKCVVFDGGPVEANTVISPQKFEEFAFPYMMKVHKKIREFDIPVTLMHPCADQNLNIPYYIKLRESFNWKGIYAWIFGPETPLKTQIEKFGNHDIIGGNVDPPSIQTKSYEEVVQLCKENIEQGMNNPRGFILCPGCEFPPLAEPIKPMAFLDAARQFGVYK
;
A
#
# COMPACT_ATOMS: atom_id res chain seq x y z
N MET A 1 4.93 18.23 24.21
CA MET A 1 3.72 19.09 24.11
C MET A 1 2.50 18.17 23.98
N MET A 2 1.36 18.52 24.56
CA MET A 2 0.12 17.76 24.31
C MET A 2 -0.42 18.11 22.92
N ASP A 3 -0.90 17.10 22.19
CA ASP A 3 -1.55 17.27 20.89
C ASP A 3 -2.80 18.16 21.05
N LYS A 4 -3.02 19.09 20.11
CA LYS A 4 -4.19 20.00 20.11
C LYS A 4 -5.33 19.46 19.26
N MET A 5 -5.03 18.60 18.28
CA MET A 5 -5.96 17.93 17.40
C MET A 5 -6.03 16.43 17.74
N SER A 6 -7.19 15.84 17.53
CA SER A 6 -7.32 14.37 17.51
C SER A 6 -6.61 13.77 16.28
N PRO A 7 -6.31 12.47 16.26
CA PRO A 7 -5.78 11.80 15.07
C PRO A 7 -6.63 12.02 13.81
N ALA A 8 -7.96 11.95 13.94
CA ALA A 8 -8.88 12.13 12.80
C ALA A 8 -8.86 13.56 12.26
N GLU A 9 -8.89 14.58 13.15
CA GLU A 9 -8.79 16.00 12.73
C GLU A 9 -7.47 16.30 12.06
N ARG A 10 -6.36 15.74 12.57
CA ARG A 10 -5.02 15.94 12.01
C ARG A 10 -4.89 15.32 10.62
N PHE A 11 -5.40 14.10 10.45
CA PHE A 11 -5.41 13.44 9.14
C PHE A 11 -6.29 14.18 8.14
N HIS A 12 -7.48 14.62 8.56
CA HIS A 12 -8.39 15.42 7.74
C HIS A 12 -7.75 16.73 7.28
N ALA A 13 -7.08 17.46 8.16
CA ALA A 13 -6.37 18.70 7.81
C ALA A 13 -5.36 18.47 6.67
N VAL A 14 -4.56 17.40 6.73
CA VAL A 14 -3.61 17.07 5.64
C VAL A 14 -4.34 16.72 4.34
N LEU A 15 -5.44 15.96 4.39
CA LEU A 15 -6.22 15.67 3.20
C LEU A 15 -6.80 16.94 2.55
N MET A 16 -7.17 17.93 3.35
CA MET A 16 -7.67 19.23 2.87
C MET A 16 -6.56 20.20 2.44
N GLY A 17 -5.28 19.83 2.64
CA GLY A 17 -4.14 20.71 2.35
C GLY A 17 -3.91 21.77 3.42
N GLU A 18 -4.47 21.58 4.59
CA GLU A 18 -4.30 22.44 5.76
C GLU A 18 -3.15 21.94 6.64
N LYS A 19 -2.53 22.86 7.39
CA LYS A 19 -1.49 22.50 8.34
C LYS A 19 -2.11 22.02 9.67
N PRO A 20 -1.85 20.77 10.09
CA PRO A 20 -2.27 20.30 11.41
C PRO A 20 -1.40 20.89 12.52
N ASP A 21 -1.67 20.54 13.78
CA ASP A 21 -0.86 20.95 14.93
C ASP A 21 0.56 20.37 14.92
N ARG A 22 0.72 19.16 14.35
CA ARG A 22 2.01 18.50 14.10
C ARG A 22 1.95 17.61 12.87
N VAL A 23 3.09 17.17 12.41
CA VAL A 23 3.20 16.15 11.35
C VAL A 23 2.41 14.90 11.79
N PRO A 24 1.45 14.41 10.97
CA PRO A 24 0.79 13.14 11.20
C PRO A 24 1.78 11.98 11.07
N ILE A 25 1.52 10.90 11.78
CA ILE A 25 2.31 9.67 11.70
C ILE A 25 1.44 8.52 11.22
N ASN A 26 1.93 7.74 10.28
CA ASN A 26 1.33 6.47 9.87
C ASN A 26 2.41 5.39 9.84
N PRO A 27 2.60 4.64 10.93
CA PRO A 27 3.64 3.61 10.96
C PRO A 27 3.38 2.42 10.02
N PHE A 28 2.28 2.40 9.27
CA PHE A 28 1.90 1.38 8.32
C PHE A 28 1.96 -0.03 8.93
N ILE A 29 1.26 -0.17 10.06
CA ILE A 29 1.21 -1.40 10.85
C ILE A 29 0.19 -2.37 10.26
N LEU A 30 0.67 -3.52 9.76
CA LEU A 30 -0.12 -4.70 9.40
C LEU A 30 0.23 -5.86 10.34
N GLY A 31 1.02 -6.82 9.89
CA GLY A 31 1.38 -8.01 10.66
C GLY A 31 1.99 -7.75 12.04
N PHE A 32 2.67 -6.63 12.23
CA PHE A 32 3.16 -6.21 13.55
C PHE A 32 2.05 -6.11 14.59
N ALA A 33 0.82 -5.76 14.19
CA ALA A 33 -0.32 -5.66 15.11
C ALA A 33 -0.64 -6.99 15.80
N ALA A 34 -0.49 -8.10 15.10
CA ALA A 34 -0.71 -9.43 15.67
C ALA A 34 0.20 -9.67 16.88
N LYS A 35 1.49 -9.30 16.78
CA LYS A 35 2.46 -9.41 17.88
C LYS A 35 2.02 -8.59 19.10
N ILE A 36 1.52 -7.38 18.89
CA ILE A 36 1.14 -6.47 19.99
C ILE A 36 -0.06 -7.00 20.79
N VAL A 37 -1.01 -7.64 20.10
CA VAL A 37 -2.20 -8.21 20.78
C VAL A 37 -2.01 -9.68 21.19
N GLY A 38 -0.83 -10.25 20.97
CA GLY A 38 -0.54 -11.65 21.33
C GLY A 38 -1.27 -12.67 20.45
N MET A 39 -1.59 -12.32 19.22
CA MET A 39 -2.30 -13.18 18.25
C MET A 39 -1.29 -13.86 17.32
N PRO A 40 -1.50 -15.14 16.95
CA PRO A 40 -0.76 -15.77 15.87
C PRO A 40 -0.87 -14.95 14.57
N LEU A 41 0.25 -14.74 13.89
CA LEU A 41 0.27 -13.94 12.66
C LEU A 41 -0.62 -14.54 11.55
N GLY A 42 -0.70 -15.89 11.50
CA GLY A 42 -1.62 -16.58 10.60
C GLY A 42 -3.09 -16.22 10.83
N ASP A 43 -3.51 -16.05 12.08
CA ASP A 43 -4.86 -15.64 12.43
C ASP A 43 -5.20 -14.22 11.99
N PHE A 44 -4.21 -13.32 12.08
CA PHE A 44 -4.33 -11.95 11.59
C PHE A 44 -4.66 -11.89 10.09
N TYR A 45 -4.02 -12.73 9.29
CA TYR A 45 -4.24 -12.76 7.84
C TYR A 45 -5.40 -13.68 7.42
N ALA A 46 -5.77 -14.66 8.23
CA ALA A 46 -6.86 -15.58 7.91
C ALA A 46 -8.26 -15.01 8.19
N ASP A 47 -8.36 -13.92 8.98
CA ASP A 47 -9.64 -13.30 9.32
C ASP A 47 -9.54 -11.77 9.39
N GLY A 48 -10.22 -11.09 8.47
CA GLY A 48 -10.27 -9.64 8.40
C GLY A 48 -10.82 -8.96 9.65
N ASN A 49 -11.72 -9.60 10.41
CA ASN A 49 -12.18 -9.04 11.68
C ASN A 49 -11.06 -9.04 12.73
N LYS A 50 -10.30 -10.14 12.82
CA LYS A 50 -9.13 -10.23 13.71
C LYS A 50 -8.05 -9.22 13.29
N SER A 51 -7.83 -9.08 11.98
CA SER A 51 -6.93 -8.06 11.41
C SER A 51 -7.35 -6.64 11.82
N PHE A 52 -8.62 -6.30 11.66
CA PHE A 52 -9.16 -5.02 12.09
C PHE A 52 -8.95 -4.76 13.59
N GLU A 53 -9.34 -5.70 14.44
CA GLU A 53 -9.23 -5.56 15.92
C GLU A 53 -7.77 -5.31 16.34
N ALA A 54 -6.84 -6.07 15.79
CA ALA A 54 -5.41 -5.92 16.12
C ALA A 54 -4.87 -4.54 15.68
N GLN A 55 -5.15 -4.11 14.46
CA GLN A 55 -4.73 -2.80 13.95
C GLN A 55 -5.39 -1.66 14.74
N PHE A 56 -6.69 -1.77 15.02
CA PHE A 56 -7.42 -0.76 15.79
C PHE A 56 -6.89 -0.62 17.23
N MET A 57 -6.53 -1.74 17.87
CA MET A 57 -5.86 -1.71 19.17
C MET A 57 -4.51 -1.00 19.10
N CYS A 58 -3.71 -1.25 18.07
CA CYS A 58 -2.45 -0.53 17.86
C CYS A 58 -2.66 0.97 17.64
N MET A 59 -3.67 1.38 16.86
CA MET A 59 -4.01 2.81 16.70
C MET A 59 -4.31 3.47 18.04
N ARG A 60 -5.08 2.82 18.90
CA ARG A 60 -5.40 3.33 20.24
C ARG A 60 -4.18 3.37 21.16
N LEU A 61 -3.33 2.33 21.08
CA LEU A 61 -2.15 2.23 21.95
C LEU A 61 -1.09 3.27 21.59
N TYR A 62 -0.81 3.43 20.30
CA TYR A 62 0.28 4.30 19.82
C TYR A 62 -0.17 5.69 19.38
N GLY A 63 -1.47 5.94 19.24
CA GLY A 63 -2.03 7.27 18.95
C GLY A 63 -1.66 7.82 17.56
N TYR A 64 -1.53 6.95 16.55
CA TYR A 64 -1.19 7.37 15.19
C TYR A 64 -2.42 7.61 14.30
N GLU A 65 -2.20 8.35 13.20
CA GLU A 65 -3.19 8.75 12.22
C GLU A 65 -3.22 7.75 11.06
N SER A 66 -4.05 6.73 11.14
CA SER A 66 -4.22 5.74 10.07
C SER A 66 -5.63 5.15 10.06
N THR A 67 -5.89 4.31 9.10
CA THR A 67 -7.09 3.49 8.98
C THR A 67 -6.67 2.03 8.81
N PRO A 68 -7.25 1.08 9.55
CA PRO A 68 -7.00 -0.33 9.32
C PRO A 68 -7.27 -0.72 7.86
N MET A 69 -6.37 -1.50 7.29
CA MET A 69 -6.54 -2.07 5.96
C MET A 69 -6.15 -3.54 5.93
N TYR A 70 -6.64 -4.26 4.96
CA TYR A 70 -6.23 -5.64 4.71
C TYR A 70 -5.48 -5.70 3.38
N GLY A 71 -4.31 -6.30 3.39
CA GLY A 71 -3.49 -6.49 2.20
C GLY A 71 -2.23 -7.29 2.51
N TYR A 72 -1.62 -7.82 1.47
CA TYR A 72 -0.35 -8.55 1.51
C TYR A 72 0.27 -8.57 0.11
N ALA A 73 1.61 -8.71 0.03
CA ALA A 73 2.34 -8.57 -1.23
C ALA A 73 2.07 -9.68 -2.26
N SER A 74 1.62 -10.87 -1.83
CA SER A 74 1.30 -12.01 -2.70
C SER A 74 -0.17 -12.07 -3.16
N CYS A 75 -0.85 -10.93 -3.25
CA CYS A 75 -2.20 -10.81 -3.80
C CYS A 75 -2.23 -11.23 -5.29
N GLY A 76 -3.31 -11.86 -5.71
CA GLY A 76 -3.53 -12.36 -7.07
C GLY A 76 -3.89 -13.84 -7.11
N PRO A 77 -3.04 -14.76 -6.66
CA PRO A 77 -3.32 -16.19 -6.74
C PRO A 77 -4.63 -16.61 -6.06
N TRP A 78 -4.91 -16.12 -4.89
CA TRP A 78 -6.15 -16.47 -4.15
C TRP A 78 -7.40 -15.96 -4.87
N GLU A 79 -7.32 -14.79 -5.46
CA GLU A 79 -8.38 -14.14 -6.24
C GLU A 79 -8.74 -14.93 -7.50
N PHE A 80 -7.77 -15.64 -8.07
CA PHE A 80 -7.95 -16.51 -9.23
C PHE A 80 -8.08 -18.01 -8.89
N GLY A 81 -8.43 -18.35 -7.64
CA GLY A 81 -8.70 -19.73 -7.20
C GLY A 81 -7.48 -20.57 -6.87
N GLY A 82 -6.28 -19.97 -6.84
CA GLY A 82 -5.08 -20.60 -6.29
C GLY A 82 -5.13 -20.75 -4.76
N LYS A 83 -4.09 -21.35 -4.18
CA LYS A 83 -4.01 -21.55 -2.73
C LYS A 83 -2.91 -20.72 -2.11
N ILE A 84 -3.24 -20.07 -1.00
CA ILE A 84 -2.27 -19.37 -0.16
C ILE A 84 -2.14 -20.07 1.19
N GLY A 85 -0.96 -19.97 1.77
CA GLY A 85 -0.68 -20.35 3.15
C GLY A 85 -0.62 -19.12 4.05
N PHE A 86 -1.10 -19.27 5.28
CA PHE A 86 -0.99 -18.25 6.30
C PHE A 86 0.22 -18.51 7.20
N PRO A 87 0.88 -17.45 7.71
CA PRO A 87 2.13 -17.57 8.45
C PRO A 87 1.90 -18.05 9.91
N TYR A 88 1.64 -19.32 10.10
CA TYR A 88 1.48 -19.95 11.43
C TYR A 88 2.80 -20.47 12.03
N GLY A 89 3.85 -20.58 11.22
CA GLY A 89 5.15 -21.07 11.64
C GLY A 89 6.27 -20.04 11.47
N GLU A 90 7.48 -20.46 11.82
CA GLU A 90 8.68 -19.68 11.58
C GLU A 90 9.02 -19.65 10.08
N GLY A 91 9.55 -18.54 9.60
CA GLY A 91 10.03 -18.38 8.22
C GLY A 91 9.11 -17.62 7.27
N HIS A 92 7.87 -17.33 7.65
CA HIS A 92 6.97 -16.47 6.88
C HIS A 92 6.44 -15.32 7.74
N SER A 93 6.55 -14.09 7.23
CA SER A 93 6.03 -12.88 7.89
C SER A 93 4.75 -12.34 7.23
N ALA A 94 4.29 -12.97 6.15
CA ALA A 94 3.09 -12.63 5.40
C ALA A 94 2.51 -13.89 4.72
N PRO A 95 1.28 -13.85 4.18
CA PRO A 95 0.73 -14.92 3.35
C PRO A 95 1.64 -15.26 2.16
N TYR A 96 1.73 -16.52 1.83
CA TYR A 96 2.58 -17.04 0.75
C TYR A 96 1.80 -17.99 -0.16
N VAL A 97 2.26 -18.14 -1.40
CA VAL A 97 1.58 -18.97 -2.39
C VAL A 97 1.94 -20.44 -2.20
N ILE A 98 0.94 -21.30 -2.10
CA ILE A 98 1.07 -22.76 -2.11
C ILE A 98 0.84 -23.31 -3.51
N GLU A 99 -0.17 -22.78 -4.23
CA GLU A 99 -0.57 -23.27 -5.56
C GLU A 99 -0.89 -22.06 -6.46
N HIS A 100 -0.07 -21.89 -7.49
CA HIS A 100 -0.27 -20.85 -8.48
C HIS A 100 -1.39 -21.25 -9.45
N PRO A 101 -2.36 -20.37 -9.77
CA PRO A 101 -3.42 -20.69 -10.72
C PRO A 101 -2.95 -20.83 -12.17
N VAL A 102 -1.78 -20.26 -12.50
CA VAL A 102 -1.18 -20.36 -13.84
C VAL A 102 0.20 -21.01 -13.74
N MET A 103 0.29 -22.28 -14.10
CA MET A 103 1.56 -23.03 -14.10
C MET A 103 2.20 -23.08 -15.47
N GLU A 104 1.42 -23.03 -16.54
CA GLU A 104 1.84 -23.06 -17.93
C GLU A 104 1.07 -22.01 -18.75
N ILE A 105 1.61 -21.61 -19.90
CA ILE A 105 1.02 -20.57 -20.76
C ILE A 105 -0.43 -20.89 -21.14
N GLY A 106 -0.73 -22.17 -21.41
CA GLY A 106 -2.09 -22.61 -21.75
C GLY A 106 -3.12 -22.48 -20.62
N ASP A 107 -2.69 -22.23 -19.38
CA ASP A 107 -3.60 -21.99 -18.24
C ASP A 107 -4.15 -20.57 -18.25
N ILE A 108 -3.44 -19.63 -18.89
CA ILE A 108 -3.88 -18.22 -18.99
C ILE A 108 -5.25 -18.13 -19.67
N ASP A 109 -5.49 -18.91 -20.73
CA ASP A 109 -6.77 -18.87 -21.44
C ASP A 109 -7.93 -19.41 -20.57
N LYS A 110 -7.65 -20.35 -19.68
CA LYS A 110 -8.61 -20.98 -18.75
C LYS A 110 -8.89 -20.12 -17.52
N LEU A 111 -8.04 -19.11 -17.25
CA LEU A 111 -8.15 -18.27 -16.07
C LEU A 111 -9.42 -17.41 -16.18
N GLU A 112 -10.38 -17.63 -15.28
CA GLU A 112 -11.60 -16.83 -15.20
C GLU A 112 -11.35 -15.56 -14.41
N VAL A 113 -11.76 -14.42 -14.98
CA VAL A 113 -11.68 -13.14 -14.27
C VAL A 113 -12.89 -13.02 -13.34
N PRO A 114 -12.71 -12.79 -12.02
CA PRO A 114 -13.81 -12.60 -11.11
C PRO A 114 -14.69 -11.41 -11.49
N ASP A 115 -16.01 -11.56 -11.36
CA ASP A 115 -16.98 -10.50 -11.61
C ASP A 115 -16.96 -9.41 -10.51
N SER A 116 -17.66 -8.30 -10.77
CA SER A 116 -17.80 -7.17 -9.82
C SER A 116 -19.00 -7.29 -8.86
N ASP A 117 -19.68 -8.42 -8.81
CA ASP A 117 -20.87 -8.64 -7.99
C ASP A 117 -20.54 -9.07 -6.55
N LYS A 118 -19.34 -9.58 -6.32
CA LYS A 118 -18.86 -10.07 -5.02
C LYS A 118 -17.35 -9.96 -4.88
N PRO A 119 -16.83 -9.87 -3.64
CA PRO A 119 -15.40 -9.93 -3.40
C PRO A 119 -14.90 -11.37 -3.51
N VAL A 120 -13.65 -11.54 -3.88
CA VAL A 120 -13.00 -12.85 -4.01
C VAL A 120 -11.67 -12.90 -3.28
N GLY A 121 -11.24 -14.11 -2.86
CA GLY A 121 -9.93 -14.28 -2.23
C GLY A 121 -9.72 -13.34 -1.05
N GLY A 122 -8.61 -12.62 -1.04
CA GLY A 122 -8.27 -11.64 0.00
C GLY A 122 -9.23 -10.45 0.09
N TYR A 123 -9.99 -10.14 -0.97
CA TYR A 123 -11.01 -9.09 -0.92
C TYR A 123 -12.20 -9.43 -0.02
N VAL A 124 -12.47 -10.71 0.24
CA VAL A 124 -13.46 -11.13 1.24
C VAL A 124 -13.02 -10.65 2.64
N GLU A 125 -11.75 -10.81 2.95
CA GLU A 125 -11.18 -10.35 4.22
C GLU A 125 -11.04 -8.82 4.27
N ALA A 126 -10.64 -8.21 3.15
CA ALA A 126 -10.60 -6.75 3.02
C ALA A 126 -11.98 -6.12 3.23
N GLN A 127 -13.06 -6.73 2.72
CA GLN A 127 -14.42 -6.25 2.96
C GLN A 127 -14.77 -6.23 4.46
N LYS A 128 -14.42 -7.27 5.23
CA LYS A 128 -14.68 -7.29 6.68
C LYS A 128 -14.00 -6.09 7.38
N VAL A 129 -12.75 -5.79 7.01
CA VAL A 129 -12.03 -4.61 7.53
C VAL A 129 -12.72 -3.31 7.11
N CYS A 130 -13.05 -3.16 5.82
CA CYS A 130 -13.72 -1.98 5.29
C CYS A 130 -15.11 -1.75 5.91
N ASP A 131 -15.90 -2.81 6.13
CA ASP A 131 -17.20 -2.72 6.80
C ASP A 131 -17.04 -2.16 8.23
N ARG A 132 -16.05 -2.62 8.99
CA ARG A 132 -15.75 -2.11 10.33
C ARG A 132 -15.27 -0.65 10.31
N CYS A 133 -14.39 -0.31 9.37
CA CYS A 133 -13.89 1.06 9.19
C CYS A 133 -15.04 2.02 8.87
N THR A 134 -15.88 1.70 7.90
CA THR A 134 -16.97 2.57 7.47
C THR A 134 -18.07 2.75 8.52
N GLN A 135 -18.36 1.72 9.32
CA GLN A 135 -19.24 1.81 10.50
C GLN A 135 -18.72 2.81 11.55
N MET A 136 -17.41 3.02 11.62
CA MET A 136 -16.76 3.97 12.53
C MET A 136 -16.48 5.34 11.88
N GLY A 137 -16.98 5.58 10.67
CA GLY A 137 -16.74 6.83 9.95
C GLY A 137 -15.35 6.96 9.34
N MET A 138 -14.57 5.87 9.27
CA MET A 138 -13.28 5.82 8.59
C MET A 138 -13.45 5.40 7.12
N PRO A 139 -12.51 5.74 6.23
CA PRO A 139 -12.57 5.30 4.83
C PRO A 139 -12.39 3.78 4.67
N ALA A 140 -12.89 3.25 3.55
CA ALA A 140 -12.63 1.90 3.09
C ALA A 140 -11.34 1.89 2.27
N ILE A 141 -10.25 1.38 2.82
CA ILE A 141 -8.97 1.24 2.12
C ILE A 141 -8.82 -0.20 1.63
N PHE A 142 -8.63 -0.39 0.34
CA PHE A 142 -8.47 -1.71 -0.27
C PHE A 142 -7.45 -1.67 -1.41
N GLN A 143 -6.85 -2.81 -1.69
CA GLN A 143 -5.88 -2.96 -2.77
C GLN A 143 -6.58 -2.89 -4.14
N GLY A 144 -6.05 -2.10 -5.05
CA GLY A 144 -6.63 -1.90 -6.36
C GLY A 144 -5.57 -1.55 -7.42
N GLY A 145 -4.39 -2.13 -7.32
CA GLY A 145 -3.29 -1.90 -8.25
C GLY A 145 -2.19 -2.93 -8.09
N SER A 146 -1.00 -2.64 -8.61
CA SER A 146 0.14 -3.57 -8.71
C SER A 146 -0.11 -4.72 -9.66
N VAL A 147 -0.64 -4.41 -10.84
CA VAL A 147 -1.00 -5.42 -11.85
C VAL A 147 0.19 -6.31 -12.21
N PHE A 148 1.38 -5.72 -12.39
CA PHE A 148 2.58 -6.48 -12.76
C PHE A 148 3.02 -7.44 -11.63
N THR A 149 3.06 -6.96 -10.39
CA THR A 149 3.37 -7.80 -9.23
C THR A 149 2.36 -8.95 -9.10
N ALA A 150 1.06 -8.67 -9.17
CA ALA A 150 0.04 -9.72 -9.06
C ALA A 150 0.12 -10.74 -10.20
N ALA A 151 0.33 -10.31 -11.44
CA ALA A 151 0.52 -11.23 -12.58
C ALA A 151 1.75 -12.13 -12.37
N ALA A 152 2.86 -11.55 -11.87
CA ALA A 152 4.05 -12.31 -11.55
C ALA A 152 3.81 -13.39 -10.49
N VAL A 153 3.02 -13.06 -9.46
CA VAL A 153 2.71 -14.02 -8.39
C VAL A 153 1.66 -15.05 -8.82
N VAL A 154 0.71 -14.67 -9.68
CA VAL A 154 -0.30 -15.60 -10.25
C VAL A 154 0.37 -16.72 -11.06
N ALA A 155 1.46 -16.41 -11.79
CA ALA A 155 2.13 -17.35 -12.67
C ALA A 155 3.45 -17.92 -12.13
N ASP A 156 3.80 -17.75 -10.88
CA ASP A 156 5.17 -17.83 -10.37
C ASP A 156 6.09 -16.74 -10.96
N THR A 157 6.72 -15.97 -10.08
CA THR A 157 7.50 -14.78 -10.48
C THR A 157 8.61 -15.10 -11.47
N SER A 158 9.34 -16.22 -11.27
CA SER A 158 10.44 -16.60 -12.17
C SER A 158 9.95 -16.96 -13.56
N LYS A 159 8.82 -17.65 -13.66
CA LYS A 159 8.18 -17.99 -14.94
C LYS A 159 7.69 -16.73 -15.64
N PHE A 160 6.97 -15.87 -14.95
CA PHE A 160 6.44 -14.63 -15.54
C PHE A 160 7.56 -13.72 -16.05
N LEU A 161 8.63 -13.50 -15.28
CA LEU A 161 9.80 -12.75 -15.71
C LEU A 161 10.52 -13.36 -16.92
N ARG A 162 10.45 -14.67 -17.12
CA ARG A 162 10.90 -15.31 -18.34
C ARG A 162 9.93 -15.04 -19.49
N TRP A 163 8.61 -15.16 -19.27
CA TRP A 163 7.60 -14.97 -20.31
C TRP A 163 7.56 -13.56 -20.89
N ILE A 164 7.82 -12.53 -20.10
CA ILE A 164 7.95 -11.16 -20.66
C ILE A 164 9.07 -11.01 -21.69
N LYS A 165 9.97 -12.01 -21.83
CA LYS A 165 11.01 -12.07 -22.86
C LYS A 165 10.69 -13.09 -23.96
N THR A 166 10.21 -14.27 -23.59
CA THR A 166 10.04 -15.40 -24.52
C THR A 166 8.64 -15.49 -25.10
N GLU A 167 7.63 -15.03 -24.37
CA GLU A 167 6.20 -15.16 -24.69
C GLU A 167 5.43 -13.86 -24.40
N PRO A 168 5.86 -12.71 -24.96
CA PRO A 168 5.31 -11.40 -24.56
C PRO A 168 3.79 -11.31 -24.75
N LYS A 169 3.22 -11.96 -25.79
CA LYS A 169 1.77 -11.96 -26.01
C LYS A 169 1.01 -12.62 -24.86
N SER A 170 1.51 -13.74 -24.37
CA SER A 170 0.91 -14.46 -23.24
C SER A 170 1.06 -13.68 -21.93
N ALA A 171 2.21 -13.02 -21.73
CA ALA A 171 2.41 -12.12 -20.58
C ALA A 171 1.41 -10.95 -20.60
N HIS A 172 1.19 -10.32 -21.76
CA HIS A 172 0.17 -9.27 -21.91
C HIS A 172 -1.25 -9.79 -21.65
N ALA A 173 -1.59 -11.00 -22.11
CA ALA A 173 -2.90 -11.60 -21.86
C ALA A 173 -3.15 -11.83 -20.36
N LEU A 174 -2.14 -12.27 -19.60
CA LEU A 174 -2.23 -12.42 -18.15
C LEU A 174 -2.39 -11.05 -17.45
N LEU A 175 -1.58 -10.07 -17.83
CA LEU A 175 -1.66 -8.69 -17.30
C LEU A 175 -3.04 -8.07 -17.56
N ASP A 176 -3.64 -8.34 -18.71
CA ASP A 176 -4.98 -7.86 -19.03
C ASP A 176 -6.05 -8.47 -18.11
N LYS A 177 -6.02 -9.78 -17.88
CA LYS A 177 -6.91 -10.48 -16.95
C LYS A 177 -6.74 -9.98 -15.52
N VAL A 178 -5.51 -9.80 -15.04
CA VAL A 178 -5.23 -9.28 -13.71
C VAL A 178 -5.69 -7.82 -13.57
N SER A 179 -5.47 -6.99 -14.58
CA SER A 179 -5.97 -5.61 -14.55
C SER A 179 -7.51 -5.55 -14.49
N GLN A 180 -8.18 -6.46 -15.20
CA GLN A 180 -9.65 -6.54 -15.17
C GLN A 180 -10.17 -7.03 -13.81
N MET A 181 -9.49 -7.97 -13.16
CA MET A 181 -9.81 -8.38 -11.78
C MET A 181 -9.75 -7.20 -10.82
N TYR A 182 -8.67 -6.39 -10.86
CA TYR A 182 -8.60 -5.19 -10.01
C TYR A 182 -9.73 -4.21 -10.31
N ILE A 183 -10.04 -3.94 -11.58
CA ILE A 183 -11.14 -3.06 -11.97
C ILE A 183 -12.48 -3.56 -11.38
N ASN A 184 -12.77 -4.85 -11.53
CA ASN A 184 -14.01 -5.45 -11.04
C ASN A 184 -14.10 -5.38 -9.51
N GLN A 185 -13.00 -5.61 -8.79
CA GLN A 185 -13.00 -5.49 -7.33
C GLN A 185 -13.13 -4.02 -6.87
N ILE A 186 -12.49 -3.07 -7.54
CA ILE A 186 -12.69 -1.63 -7.28
C ILE A 186 -14.16 -1.27 -7.47
N GLU A 187 -14.77 -1.71 -8.56
CA GLU A 187 -16.20 -1.46 -8.84
C GLU A 187 -17.09 -2.03 -7.73
N TYR A 188 -16.81 -3.24 -7.24
CA TYR A 188 -17.50 -3.84 -6.11
C TYR A 188 -17.47 -2.93 -4.87
N PHE A 189 -16.27 -2.46 -4.46
CA PHE A 189 -16.13 -1.63 -3.28
C PHE A 189 -16.77 -0.25 -3.44
N VAL A 190 -16.66 0.35 -4.62
CA VAL A 190 -17.34 1.62 -4.95
C VAL A 190 -18.85 1.48 -4.87
N ASN A 191 -19.42 0.42 -5.43
CA ASN A 191 -20.87 0.17 -5.39
C ASN A 191 -21.35 -0.08 -3.94
N ARG A 192 -20.50 -0.65 -3.08
CA ARG A 192 -20.85 -0.95 -1.69
C ARG A 192 -20.78 0.27 -0.76
N TYR A 193 -19.76 1.11 -0.90
CA TYR A 193 -19.46 2.17 0.08
C TYR A 193 -19.69 3.59 -0.43
N GLY A 194 -19.76 3.78 -1.74
CA GLY A 194 -19.69 5.08 -2.41
C GLY A 194 -18.23 5.51 -2.65
N PRO A 195 -17.97 6.18 -3.79
CA PRO A 195 -16.60 6.55 -4.17
C PRO A 195 -15.94 7.48 -3.14
N GLU A 196 -16.70 8.37 -2.52
CA GLU A 196 -16.22 9.35 -1.54
C GLU A 196 -15.64 8.73 -0.26
N LYS A 197 -16.00 7.47 0.04
CA LYS A 197 -15.47 6.72 1.19
C LYS A 197 -14.37 5.74 0.79
N CYS A 198 -14.12 5.57 -0.50
CA CYS A 198 -13.13 4.63 -1.00
C CYS A 198 -11.74 5.27 -1.10
N VAL A 199 -10.73 4.51 -0.71
CA VAL A 199 -9.32 4.82 -0.93
C VAL A 199 -8.67 3.59 -1.56
N VAL A 200 -8.10 3.76 -2.75
CA VAL A 200 -7.41 2.66 -3.44
C VAL A 200 -5.94 2.66 -3.04
N PHE A 201 -5.44 1.50 -2.64
CA PHE A 201 -4.02 1.25 -2.42
C PHE A 201 -3.42 0.55 -3.64
N ASP A 202 -2.40 1.16 -4.25
CA ASP A 202 -1.61 0.59 -5.34
C ASP A 202 -0.15 0.51 -4.90
N GLY A 203 0.39 -0.69 -4.81
CA GLY A 203 1.77 -0.87 -4.39
C GLY A 203 2.27 -2.28 -4.66
N GLY A 204 3.45 -2.40 -5.25
CA GLY A 204 4.04 -3.70 -5.53
C GLY A 204 5.55 -3.63 -5.74
N PRO A 205 6.27 -4.71 -5.37
CA PRO A 205 7.72 -4.73 -5.42
C PRO A 205 8.32 -5.30 -6.72
N VAL A 206 7.57 -6.08 -7.52
CA VAL A 206 8.18 -6.84 -8.63
C VAL A 206 8.50 -5.95 -9.84
N GLU A 207 7.85 -4.81 -9.99
CA GLU A 207 8.15 -3.80 -11.01
C GLU A 207 9.34 -2.88 -10.66
N ALA A 208 10.05 -3.14 -9.58
CA ALA A 208 11.22 -2.35 -9.16
C ALA A 208 12.39 -2.45 -10.15
N ASN A 209 13.22 -1.41 -10.19
CA ASN A 209 14.39 -1.33 -11.09
C ASN A 209 15.44 -2.40 -10.82
N THR A 210 15.44 -2.99 -9.63
CA THR A 210 16.27 -4.15 -9.28
C THR A 210 15.79 -5.46 -9.89
N VAL A 211 14.54 -5.51 -10.39
CA VAL A 211 13.92 -6.72 -10.96
C VAL A 211 13.72 -6.57 -12.46
N ILE A 212 13.19 -5.45 -12.95
CA ILE A 212 12.98 -5.20 -14.37
C ILE A 212 13.56 -3.84 -14.79
N SER A 213 13.96 -3.75 -16.06
CA SER A 213 14.44 -2.47 -16.62
C SER A 213 13.28 -1.48 -16.82
N PRO A 214 13.58 -0.17 -16.92
CA PRO A 214 12.57 0.84 -17.23
C PRO A 214 11.83 0.57 -18.55
N GLN A 215 12.51 -0.03 -19.56
CA GLN A 215 11.88 -0.40 -20.84
C GLN A 215 10.85 -1.53 -20.63
N LYS A 216 11.14 -2.50 -19.76
CA LYS A 216 10.18 -3.54 -19.41
C LYS A 216 9.05 -3.03 -18.51
N PHE A 217 9.32 -2.06 -17.66
CA PHE A 217 8.28 -1.33 -16.92
C PHE A 217 7.34 -0.61 -17.91
N GLU A 218 7.88 0.12 -18.87
CA GLU A 218 7.10 0.83 -19.91
C GLU A 218 6.22 -0.11 -20.74
N GLU A 219 6.74 -1.27 -21.10
CA GLU A 219 6.04 -2.24 -21.95
C GLU A 219 4.99 -3.07 -21.18
N PHE A 220 5.32 -3.55 -19.97
CA PHE A 220 4.51 -4.57 -19.26
C PHE A 220 3.85 -4.08 -17.97
N ALA A 221 4.33 -3.05 -17.31
CA ALA A 221 3.72 -2.54 -16.08
C ALA A 221 2.86 -1.29 -16.33
N PHE A 222 3.45 -0.27 -16.92
CA PHE A 222 2.84 1.05 -17.06
C PHE A 222 1.50 1.07 -17.82
N PRO A 223 1.29 0.34 -18.95
CA PRO A 223 0.01 0.36 -19.65
C PRO A 223 -1.15 -0.18 -18.81
N TYR A 224 -0.90 -1.17 -17.98
CA TYR A 224 -1.93 -1.79 -17.13
C TYR A 224 -2.17 -0.96 -15.86
N MET A 225 -1.15 -0.32 -15.33
CA MET A 225 -1.30 0.72 -14.30
C MET A 225 -2.20 1.84 -14.82
N MET A 226 -1.93 2.37 -16.02
CA MET A 226 -2.78 3.38 -16.67
C MET A 226 -4.22 2.91 -16.86
N LYS A 227 -4.44 1.65 -17.26
CA LYS A 227 -5.78 1.06 -17.45
C LYS A 227 -6.57 1.06 -16.14
N VAL A 228 -5.97 0.61 -15.04
CA VAL A 228 -6.62 0.59 -13.71
C VAL A 228 -6.86 2.01 -13.20
N HIS A 229 -5.84 2.89 -13.26
CA HIS A 229 -5.97 4.26 -12.80
C HIS A 229 -7.00 5.08 -13.59
N LYS A 230 -7.13 4.83 -14.90
CA LYS A 230 -8.22 5.43 -15.67
C LYS A 230 -9.57 5.07 -15.05
N LYS A 231 -9.77 3.80 -14.65
CA LYS A 231 -11.03 3.36 -14.04
C LYS A 231 -11.25 3.95 -12.66
N ILE A 232 -10.20 4.06 -11.83
CA ILE A 232 -10.26 4.76 -10.53
C ILE A 232 -10.74 6.21 -10.72
N ARG A 233 -10.30 6.89 -11.79
CA ARG A 233 -10.72 8.27 -12.12
C ARG A 233 -12.16 8.34 -12.62
N GLU A 234 -12.57 7.36 -13.43
CA GLU A 234 -13.96 7.25 -13.88
C GLU A 234 -14.95 7.05 -12.73
N PHE A 235 -14.54 6.37 -11.67
CA PHE A 235 -15.31 6.22 -10.42
C PHE A 235 -15.25 7.46 -9.51
N ASP A 236 -14.44 8.46 -9.82
CA ASP A 236 -14.21 9.69 -9.03
C ASP A 236 -13.77 9.42 -7.57
N ILE A 237 -12.93 8.39 -7.36
CA ILE A 237 -12.37 8.08 -6.05
C ILE A 237 -11.37 9.19 -5.66
N PRO A 238 -11.54 9.85 -4.49
CA PRO A 238 -10.80 11.09 -4.19
C PRO A 238 -9.34 10.88 -3.81
N VAL A 239 -8.97 9.71 -3.30
CA VAL A 239 -7.61 9.43 -2.79
C VAL A 239 -7.09 8.10 -3.32
N THR A 240 -5.86 8.12 -3.81
CA THR A 240 -5.11 6.92 -4.15
C THR A 240 -3.79 6.89 -3.37
N LEU A 241 -3.58 5.85 -2.58
CA LEU A 241 -2.31 5.60 -1.91
C LEU A 241 -1.40 4.86 -2.87
N MET A 242 -0.29 5.50 -3.24
CA MET A 242 0.73 4.92 -4.12
C MET A 242 1.91 4.48 -3.29
N HIS A 243 2.22 3.19 -3.35
CA HIS A 243 3.39 2.62 -2.70
C HIS A 243 4.32 1.94 -3.72
N PRO A 244 5.07 2.73 -4.51
CA PRO A 244 6.12 2.20 -5.37
C PRO A 244 7.25 1.62 -4.51
N CYS A 245 7.17 0.32 -4.23
CA CYS A 245 8.04 -0.40 -3.30
C CYS A 245 9.42 -0.64 -3.91
N ALA A 246 10.46 -0.71 -3.08
CA ALA A 246 11.85 -0.88 -3.45
C ALA A 246 12.38 0.24 -4.40
N ASP A 247 13.45 -0.01 -5.16
CA ASP A 247 14.06 0.99 -6.03
C ASP A 247 13.19 1.27 -7.27
N GLN A 248 12.63 2.47 -7.32
CA GLN A 248 11.80 2.96 -8.43
C GLN A 248 12.37 4.23 -9.09
N ASN A 249 13.63 4.56 -8.82
CA ASN A 249 14.21 5.83 -9.26
C ASN A 249 14.14 6.04 -10.78
N LEU A 250 14.37 4.99 -11.57
CA LEU A 250 14.29 5.04 -13.04
C LEU A 250 12.85 5.03 -13.56
N ASN A 251 11.87 4.67 -12.73
CA ASN A 251 10.46 4.64 -13.10
C ASN A 251 9.72 5.95 -12.76
N ILE A 252 10.36 6.89 -12.05
CA ILE A 252 9.77 8.19 -11.69
C ILE A 252 9.14 8.92 -12.90
N PRO A 253 9.73 8.97 -14.11
CA PRO A 253 9.09 9.61 -15.26
C PRO A 253 7.72 9.03 -15.62
N TYR A 254 7.52 7.73 -15.43
CA TYR A 254 6.24 7.07 -15.68
C TYR A 254 5.20 7.40 -14.60
N TYR A 255 5.60 7.52 -13.34
CA TYR A 255 4.70 7.97 -12.26
C TYR A 255 4.28 9.44 -12.44
N ILE A 256 5.18 10.31 -12.91
CA ILE A 256 4.84 11.69 -13.31
C ILE A 256 3.82 11.67 -14.46
N LYS A 257 4.07 10.88 -15.51
CA LYS A 257 3.15 10.72 -16.64
C LYS A 257 1.79 10.18 -16.19
N LEU A 258 1.74 9.22 -15.26
CA LEU A 258 0.50 8.72 -14.66
C LEU A 258 -0.26 9.86 -13.98
N ARG A 259 0.43 10.66 -13.14
CA ARG A 259 -0.15 11.80 -12.41
C ARG A 259 -0.76 12.84 -13.35
N GLU A 260 -0.10 13.13 -14.46
CA GLU A 260 -0.46 14.16 -15.42
C GLU A 260 -1.49 13.71 -16.47
N SER A 261 -1.66 12.39 -16.65
CA SER A 261 -2.51 11.84 -17.72
C SER A 261 -4.00 12.04 -17.52
N PHE A 262 -4.43 12.40 -16.31
CA PHE A 262 -5.85 12.52 -15.97
C PHE A 262 -6.16 13.91 -15.42
N ASN A 263 -7.19 14.56 -15.97
CA ASN A 263 -7.75 15.79 -15.40
C ASN A 263 -8.61 15.44 -14.17
N TRP A 264 -7.95 15.09 -13.09
CA TRP A 264 -8.57 14.58 -11.88
C TRP A 264 -8.32 15.52 -10.70
N LYS A 265 -9.37 15.78 -9.91
CA LYS A 265 -9.33 16.69 -8.77
C LYS A 265 -8.88 16.03 -7.46
N GLY A 266 -8.81 14.72 -7.42
CA GLY A 266 -8.33 13.99 -6.26
C GLY A 266 -6.80 14.08 -6.08
N ILE A 267 -6.31 13.38 -5.08
CA ILE A 267 -4.89 13.42 -4.68
C ILE A 267 -4.28 12.02 -4.66
N TYR A 268 -3.01 11.97 -4.98
CA TYR A 268 -2.16 10.85 -4.60
C TYR A 268 -1.52 11.09 -3.23
N ALA A 269 -1.33 10.02 -2.46
CA ALA A 269 -0.40 10.00 -1.35
C ALA A 269 0.73 9.03 -1.71
N TRP A 270 1.91 9.57 -1.97
CA TRP A 270 3.08 8.81 -2.43
C TRP A 270 3.93 8.37 -1.25
N ILE A 271 4.17 7.06 -1.15
CA ILE A 271 5.04 6.44 -0.16
C ILE A 271 6.01 5.53 -0.93
N PHE A 272 7.15 6.05 -1.33
CA PHE A 272 8.18 5.24 -1.98
C PHE A 272 9.01 4.45 -0.98
N GLY A 273 9.64 3.37 -1.45
CA GLY A 273 10.68 2.69 -0.71
C GLY A 273 11.84 3.62 -0.31
N PRO A 274 12.62 3.25 0.73
CA PRO A 274 13.71 4.10 1.23
C PRO A 274 14.83 4.31 0.19
N GLU A 275 14.90 3.50 -0.86
CA GLU A 275 15.83 3.65 -1.99
C GLU A 275 15.56 4.90 -2.82
N THR A 276 14.33 5.42 -2.80
CA THR A 276 13.98 6.68 -3.45
C THR A 276 14.06 7.82 -2.44
N PRO A 277 15.06 8.73 -2.57
CA PRO A 277 15.26 9.81 -1.59
C PRO A 277 14.01 10.66 -1.39
N LEU A 278 13.67 10.96 -0.13
CA LEU A 278 12.50 11.77 0.22
C LEU A 278 12.51 13.14 -0.48
N LYS A 279 13.68 13.76 -0.60
CA LYS A 279 13.85 15.00 -1.36
C LYS A 279 13.39 14.87 -2.81
N THR A 280 13.72 13.76 -3.48
CA THR A 280 13.28 13.49 -4.86
C THR A 280 11.76 13.37 -4.95
N GLN A 281 11.12 12.68 -4.00
CA GLN A 281 9.66 12.55 -3.95
C GLN A 281 9.00 13.92 -3.81
N ILE A 282 9.49 14.76 -2.89
CA ILE A 282 8.99 16.12 -2.65
C ILE A 282 9.14 16.99 -3.92
N GLU A 283 10.32 16.97 -4.56
CA GLU A 283 10.58 17.75 -5.78
C GLU A 283 9.66 17.34 -6.94
N LYS A 284 9.33 16.06 -7.07
CA LYS A 284 8.57 15.55 -8.22
C LYS A 284 7.05 15.57 -8.00
N PHE A 285 6.58 15.36 -6.78
CA PHE A 285 5.15 15.18 -6.52
C PHE A 285 4.58 16.15 -5.48
N GLY A 286 5.41 16.72 -4.61
CA GLY A 286 4.98 17.44 -3.42
C GLY A 286 4.16 18.70 -3.63
N ASN A 287 4.21 19.33 -4.82
CA ASN A 287 3.39 20.50 -5.13
C ASN A 287 1.90 20.19 -5.26
N HIS A 288 1.56 18.95 -5.60
CA HIS A 288 0.19 18.54 -5.93
C HIS A 288 -0.33 17.44 -5.02
N ASP A 289 0.55 16.64 -4.46
CA ASP A 289 0.23 15.40 -3.78
C ASP A 289 0.85 15.32 -2.38
N ILE A 290 0.26 14.50 -1.51
CA ILE A 290 0.79 14.22 -0.18
C ILE A 290 2.02 13.32 -0.33
N ILE A 291 3.06 13.61 0.43
CA ILE A 291 4.25 12.76 0.51
C ILE A 291 4.26 12.06 1.86
N GLY A 292 4.38 10.74 1.83
CA GLY A 292 4.65 9.91 3.00
C GLY A 292 6.11 9.47 2.99
N GLY A 293 6.70 9.45 4.13
CA GLY A 293 8.02 8.99 4.00
C GLY A 293 8.99 8.99 5.13
N ASN A 294 10.05 8.33 4.78
CA ASN A 294 10.24 6.98 4.24
C ASN A 294 11.35 6.30 5.03
N VAL A 295 11.10 6.23 6.37
CA VAL A 295 12.06 5.62 7.30
C VAL A 295 12.30 4.15 6.90
N ASP A 296 13.57 3.76 6.80
CA ASP A 296 13.97 2.42 6.37
C ASP A 296 13.49 1.33 7.35
N PRO A 297 12.64 0.37 6.90
CA PRO A 297 12.10 -0.67 7.79
C PRO A 297 13.17 -1.56 8.46
N PRO A 298 14.21 -2.06 7.78
CA PRO A 298 15.32 -2.76 8.45
C PRO A 298 15.96 -1.95 9.58
N SER A 299 16.13 -0.64 9.40
CA SER A 299 16.64 0.25 10.44
C SER A 299 15.71 0.37 11.64
N ILE A 300 14.40 0.42 11.43
CA ILE A 300 13.42 0.39 12.53
C ILE A 300 13.58 -0.86 13.39
N GLN A 301 13.81 -2.01 12.75
CA GLN A 301 13.95 -3.29 13.46
C GLN A 301 15.28 -3.39 14.25
N THR A 302 16.38 -2.93 13.66
CA THR A 302 17.73 -3.25 14.13
C THR A 302 18.39 -2.16 14.97
N LYS A 303 18.00 -0.89 14.80
CA LYS A 303 18.57 0.25 15.52
C LYS A 303 17.96 0.45 16.90
N SER A 304 18.63 1.22 17.76
CA SER A 304 18.08 1.62 19.07
C SER A 304 16.83 2.52 18.91
N TYR A 305 16.10 2.72 19.99
CA TYR A 305 14.94 3.62 19.99
C TYR A 305 15.33 5.05 19.60
N GLU A 306 16.41 5.56 20.19
CA GLU A 306 16.94 6.90 19.95
C GLU A 306 17.40 7.09 18.51
N GLU A 307 18.03 6.07 17.92
CA GLU A 307 18.42 6.10 16.51
C GLU A 307 17.19 6.14 15.59
N VAL A 308 16.11 5.42 15.92
CA VAL A 308 14.84 5.49 15.16
C VAL A 308 14.20 6.87 15.31
N VAL A 309 14.20 7.48 16.50
CA VAL A 309 13.76 8.89 16.70
C VAL A 309 14.57 9.84 15.82
N GLN A 310 15.89 9.64 15.73
CA GLN A 310 16.75 10.47 14.88
C GLN A 310 16.43 10.30 13.39
N LEU A 311 16.19 9.09 12.90
CA LEU A 311 15.75 8.85 11.51
C LEU A 311 14.40 9.52 11.22
N CYS A 312 13.46 9.43 12.14
CA CYS A 312 12.18 10.12 12.05
C CYS A 312 12.34 11.64 11.99
N LYS A 313 13.22 12.22 12.83
CA LYS A 313 13.56 13.64 12.81
C LYS A 313 14.07 14.08 11.44
N GLU A 314 15.02 13.34 10.86
CA GLU A 314 15.60 13.63 9.54
C GLU A 314 14.55 13.63 8.43
N ASN A 315 13.57 12.71 8.49
CA ASN A 315 12.45 12.69 7.57
C ASN A 315 11.50 13.89 7.78
N ILE A 316 11.22 14.25 9.03
CA ILE A 316 10.39 15.44 9.38
C ILE A 316 11.04 16.71 8.84
N GLU A 317 12.34 16.91 9.07
CA GLU A 317 13.08 18.10 8.62
C GLU A 317 13.05 18.26 7.10
N GLN A 318 13.06 17.16 6.35
CA GLN A 318 12.93 17.18 4.90
C GLN A 318 11.49 17.39 4.42
N GLY A 319 10.51 16.75 5.08
CA GLY A 319 9.15 16.59 4.57
C GLY A 319 8.13 17.58 5.09
N MET A 320 8.26 18.10 6.33
CA MET A 320 7.20 18.88 6.99
C MET A 320 6.77 20.15 6.24
N ASN A 321 7.63 20.68 5.37
CA ASN A 321 7.33 21.87 4.56
C ASN A 321 6.82 21.52 3.15
N ASN A 322 6.50 20.23 2.89
CA ASN A 322 5.90 19.84 1.62
C ASN A 322 4.59 20.62 1.39
N PRO A 323 4.44 21.30 0.23
CA PRO A 323 3.30 22.22 0.03
C PRO A 323 1.94 21.58 0.19
N ARG A 324 1.77 20.32 -0.27
CA ARG A 324 0.49 19.62 -0.23
C ARG A 324 0.27 18.79 1.04
N GLY A 325 1.30 18.62 1.86
CA GLY A 325 1.25 17.89 3.12
C GLY A 325 2.24 16.74 3.20
N PHE A 326 2.64 16.43 4.42
CA PHE A 326 3.59 15.36 4.71
C PHE A 326 3.07 14.46 5.83
N ILE A 327 3.29 13.16 5.69
CA ILE A 327 2.96 12.14 6.69
C ILE A 327 4.25 11.37 7.02
N LEU A 328 4.65 11.34 8.28
CA LEU A 328 5.80 10.52 8.69
C LEU A 328 5.40 9.05 8.71
N CYS A 329 6.06 8.26 7.89
CA CYS A 329 5.84 6.81 7.83
C CYS A 329 7.13 6.05 7.48
N PRO A 330 7.20 4.74 7.66
CA PRO A 330 8.24 3.93 7.07
C PRO A 330 8.07 3.85 5.55
N GLY A 331 9.16 3.52 4.85
CA GLY A 331 9.17 3.32 3.39
C GLY A 331 8.54 2.01 2.91
N CYS A 332 7.99 1.19 3.80
CA CYS A 332 7.21 -0.01 3.57
C CYS A 332 6.47 -0.39 4.85
N GLU A 333 5.85 -1.59 4.92
CA GLU A 333 5.22 -2.14 6.11
C GLU A 333 6.16 -2.09 7.33
N PHE A 334 5.59 -1.74 8.49
CA PHE A 334 6.33 -1.76 9.76
C PHE A 334 6.82 -3.18 10.07
N PRO A 335 8.12 -3.36 10.40
CA PRO A 335 8.69 -4.69 10.55
C PRO A 335 7.97 -5.52 11.62
N PRO A 336 7.43 -6.70 11.32
CA PRO A 336 6.65 -7.50 12.27
C PRO A 336 7.49 -8.01 13.46
N LEU A 337 8.83 -8.06 13.31
CA LEU A 337 9.74 -8.49 14.37
C LEU A 337 10.30 -7.33 15.21
N ALA A 338 10.02 -6.08 14.87
CA ALA A 338 10.48 -4.92 15.64
C ALA A 338 10.00 -4.98 17.11
N GLU A 339 10.72 -4.31 17.99
CA GLU A 339 10.33 -4.21 19.40
C GLU A 339 9.04 -3.41 19.58
N PRO A 340 8.15 -3.79 20.52
CA PRO A 340 6.87 -3.12 20.74
C PRO A 340 6.95 -1.61 21.00
N ILE A 341 8.08 -1.11 21.48
CA ILE A 341 8.27 0.32 21.77
C ILE A 341 8.52 1.17 20.50
N LYS A 342 8.98 0.57 19.40
CA LYS A 342 9.44 1.31 18.21
C LYS A 342 8.40 2.21 17.53
N PRO A 343 7.09 1.89 17.48
CA PRO A 343 6.10 2.82 16.94
C PRO A 343 6.03 4.14 17.73
N MET A 344 6.35 4.14 19.04
CA MET A 344 6.39 5.35 19.85
C MET A 344 7.48 6.34 19.39
N ALA A 345 8.57 5.86 18.78
CA ALA A 345 9.62 6.72 18.25
C ALA A 345 9.11 7.69 17.18
N PHE A 346 8.14 7.26 16.35
CA PHE A 346 7.49 8.12 15.37
C PHE A 346 6.67 9.23 16.05
N LEU A 347 5.91 8.87 17.08
CA LEU A 347 5.10 9.83 17.83
C LEU A 347 5.98 10.84 18.58
N ASP A 348 7.01 10.37 19.24
CA ASP A 348 7.94 11.23 19.97
C ASP A 348 8.69 12.19 19.04
N ALA A 349 9.16 11.71 17.89
CA ALA A 349 9.78 12.56 16.88
C ALA A 349 8.81 13.62 16.35
N ALA A 350 7.56 13.24 16.03
CA ALA A 350 6.56 14.17 15.53
C ALA A 350 6.20 15.25 16.57
N ARG A 351 6.14 14.90 17.87
CA ARG A 351 5.89 15.83 18.96
C ARG A 351 7.06 16.77 19.27
N GLN A 352 8.29 16.31 19.07
CA GLN A 352 9.49 17.08 19.37
C GLN A 352 9.90 17.97 18.19
N PHE A 353 9.82 17.49 16.98
CA PHE A 353 10.41 18.12 15.79
C PHE A 353 9.39 18.49 14.71
N GLY A 354 8.18 17.91 14.74
CA GLY A 354 7.18 18.05 13.69
C GLY A 354 6.05 19.04 13.99
N VAL A 355 6.17 19.88 15.02
CA VAL A 355 5.13 20.87 15.39
C VAL A 355 5.14 22.02 14.40
N TYR A 356 4.00 22.29 13.78
CA TYR A 356 3.81 23.44 12.91
C TYR A 356 3.63 24.72 13.77
N LYS A 357 4.29 25.79 13.33
CA LYS A 357 4.22 27.12 13.97
C LYS A 357 3.09 27.96 13.39
#